data_48b9cd77620e515825d467000a77d7ad
#
_entry.id   48b9cd77620e515825d467000a77d7ad
#
_cell.length_a   1.000
_cell.length_b   1.000
_cell.length_c   1.000
_cell.angle_alpha   90.00
_cell.angle_beta   90.00
_cell.angle_gamma   90.00
#
_symmetry.space_group_name_H-M   'P 1'
#
loop_
_entity.id
_entity.type
_entity.pdbx_description
1 polymer ?
#
loop_
_entity_poly.entity_id
_entity_poly.type
_entity_poly.pdbx_seq_one_letter_code
_entity_poly.pdbx_strand_id
1 'polypeptide(L)'
;MLDRRDFLKASIVAAAAFRSAQAMPGDKFRWACTSGMFRNLEGQPDSTLKMISDYGFQGVEATLLLEQSCGSAKELKNRMDKYDIACANYWGGGDYYNPKNPEAVRATVADNIALARDHVAVCGGRVLKVNLTWRDLAAHPIPNWWTTEEMSVLAKTLNEIGKGCHDAGVRFTFHPHNWTLIDTDYAEVKRIMDLTDPRYVFMVADTAHLSLGGTDPIRFVNDWFPRIGDVHLKDVIVKYSPAKSGWKGPAPSKEEHARDNLYKQLGTGGVDFAGFIGALRSHGYDGWVSLDFDPLRPGEGTIQDNMAFRRKYLIENLHASLRDMKDSNQ
;
A
#
# COMPACT_ATOMS: atom_id res chain seq x y z
N MET A 1 -1.38 8.10 45.69
CA MET A 1 -2.43 7.10 45.31
C MET A 1 -3.58 7.90 44.75
N LEU A 2 -3.83 7.84 43.46
CA LEU A 2 -4.98 8.49 42.86
C LEU A 2 -6.23 7.67 43.20
N ASP A 3 -7.28 8.34 43.63
CA ASP A 3 -8.54 7.73 44.06
C ASP A 3 -9.26 7.10 42.88
N ARG A 4 -9.91 5.95 43.06
CA ARG A 4 -10.72 5.23 42.06
C ARG A 4 -11.79 6.12 41.37
N ARG A 5 -12.24 7.17 42.08
CA ARG A 5 -13.22 8.14 41.54
C ARG A 5 -12.60 9.08 40.52
N ASP A 6 -11.31 9.43 40.66
CA ASP A 6 -10.62 10.30 39.70
C ASP A 6 -10.24 9.55 38.42
N PHE A 7 -9.95 8.24 38.52
CA PHE A 7 -9.72 7.39 37.39
C PHE A 7 -11.00 7.20 36.54
N LEU A 8 -12.16 7.03 37.20
CA LEU A 8 -13.46 6.92 36.51
C LEU A 8 -13.89 8.25 35.85
N LYS A 9 -13.58 9.39 36.45
CA LYS A 9 -13.85 10.71 35.85
C LYS A 9 -12.95 10.97 34.63
N ALA A 10 -11.68 10.60 34.70
CA ALA A 10 -10.77 10.70 33.57
C ALA A 10 -11.19 9.79 32.40
N SER A 11 -11.68 8.58 32.69
CA SER A 11 -12.18 7.63 31.67
C SER A 11 -13.51 8.10 31.04
N ILE A 12 -14.37 8.78 31.78
CA ILE A 12 -15.63 9.33 31.25
C ILE A 12 -15.37 10.58 30.40
N VAL A 13 -14.39 11.40 30.75
CA VAL A 13 -13.99 12.57 29.94
C VAL A 13 -13.30 12.11 28.65
N ALA A 14 -12.49 11.08 28.68
CA ALA A 14 -11.89 10.48 27.47
C ALA A 14 -12.96 9.85 26.54
N ALA A 15 -13.98 9.20 27.09
CA ALA A 15 -15.09 8.63 26.31
C ALA A 15 -16.06 9.70 25.76
N ALA A 16 -16.18 10.86 26.38
CA ALA A 16 -17.01 11.98 25.91
C ALA A 16 -16.31 12.81 24.83
N ALA A 17 -14.97 12.83 24.79
CA ALA A 17 -14.19 13.52 23.74
C ALA A 17 -14.31 12.83 22.35
N PHE A 18 -14.80 11.60 22.29
CA PHE A 18 -15.03 10.86 21.03
C PHE A 18 -16.40 11.13 20.38
N ARG A 19 -17.21 12.05 20.91
CA ARG A 19 -18.60 12.31 20.42
C ARG A 19 -18.91 13.75 20.01
N SER A 20 -17.90 14.55 19.67
CA SER A 20 -18.17 15.75 18.89
C SER A 20 -17.74 15.49 17.45
N ALA A 21 -18.70 15.32 16.55
CA ALA A 21 -18.48 15.39 15.11
C ALA A 21 -18.07 16.82 14.75
N GLN A 22 -16.87 17.24 15.16
CA GLN A 22 -16.22 18.38 14.52
C GLN A 22 -15.89 17.94 13.10
N ALA A 23 -16.29 18.76 12.12
CA ALA A 23 -15.85 18.59 10.73
C ALA A 23 -14.34 18.34 10.74
N MET A 24 -13.92 17.12 10.38
CA MET A 24 -12.50 16.79 10.33
C MET A 24 -11.84 17.71 9.33
N PRO A 25 -10.68 18.31 9.63
CA PRO A 25 -9.91 19.01 8.61
C PRO A 25 -9.76 18.09 7.40
N GLY A 26 -9.86 18.61 6.18
CA GLY A 26 -9.70 17.82 4.96
C GLY A 26 -8.41 16.99 5.02
N ASP A 27 -8.40 15.83 4.36
CA ASP A 27 -7.24 14.95 4.33
C ASP A 27 -5.98 15.74 3.92
N LYS A 28 -4.88 15.54 4.64
CA LYS A 28 -3.57 16.00 4.20
C LYS A 28 -2.99 15.07 3.13
N PHE A 29 -3.43 13.81 3.13
CA PHE A 29 -3.06 12.82 2.12
C PHE A 29 -3.99 12.88 0.90
N ARG A 30 -3.52 12.30 -0.18
CA ARG A 30 -4.20 12.27 -1.47
C ARG A 30 -4.64 10.85 -1.82
N TRP A 31 -5.67 10.73 -2.63
CA TRP A 31 -6.27 9.46 -3.01
C TRP A 31 -5.81 9.03 -4.39
N ALA A 32 -5.34 7.80 -4.48
CA ALA A 32 -4.90 7.17 -5.72
C ALA A 32 -5.49 5.77 -5.88
N CYS A 33 -5.24 5.15 -7.01
CA CYS A 33 -5.52 3.73 -7.22
C CYS A 33 -4.41 3.05 -8.00
N THR A 34 -4.29 1.73 -7.80
CA THR A 34 -3.41 0.90 -8.63
C THR A 34 -3.97 0.77 -10.04
N SER A 35 -3.11 0.53 -11.00
CA SER A 35 -3.52 0.24 -12.39
C SER A 35 -3.95 -1.22 -12.62
N GLY A 36 -3.87 -2.08 -11.59
CA GLY A 36 -4.13 -3.53 -11.72
C GLY A 36 -5.50 -3.90 -12.24
N MET A 37 -6.56 -3.18 -11.82
CA MET A 37 -7.93 -3.40 -12.31
C MET A 37 -8.08 -3.10 -13.81
N PHE A 38 -7.21 -2.27 -14.36
CA PHE A 38 -7.28 -1.80 -15.73
C PHE A 38 -6.46 -2.65 -16.71
N ARG A 39 -6.00 -3.83 -16.32
CA ARG A 39 -5.19 -4.72 -17.18
C ARG A 39 -5.85 -5.02 -18.52
N ASN A 40 -7.18 -5.12 -18.56
CA ASN A 40 -7.92 -5.31 -19.81
C ASN A 40 -7.94 -4.06 -20.70
N LEU A 41 -7.48 -2.91 -20.20
CA LEU A 41 -7.28 -1.66 -20.93
C LEU A 41 -5.79 -1.42 -21.22
N GLU A 42 -4.94 -2.40 -21.03
CA GLU A 42 -3.52 -2.34 -21.40
C GLU A 42 -3.42 -1.99 -22.88
N GLY A 43 -2.58 -1.01 -23.19
CA GLY A 43 -2.55 -0.40 -24.53
C GLY A 43 -3.56 0.74 -24.75
N GLN A 44 -4.39 1.07 -23.76
CA GLN A 44 -5.32 2.20 -23.78
C GLN A 44 -5.07 3.15 -22.59
N PRO A 45 -3.88 3.74 -22.47
CA PRO A 45 -3.51 4.53 -21.29
C PRO A 45 -4.42 5.75 -21.09
N ASP A 46 -4.89 6.38 -22.16
CA ASP A 46 -5.83 7.51 -22.07
C ASP A 46 -7.16 7.10 -21.43
N SER A 47 -7.71 5.93 -21.79
CA SER A 47 -8.97 5.43 -21.20
C SER A 47 -8.80 5.13 -19.71
N THR A 48 -7.67 4.55 -19.31
CA THR A 48 -7.35 4.26 -17.91
C THR A 48 -7.22 5.54 -17.10
N LEU A 49 -6.39 6.50 -17.56
CA LEU A 49 -6.14 7.73 -16.83
C LEU A 49 -7.40 8.62 -16.77
N LYS A 50 -8.16 8.67 -17.89
CA LYS A 50 -9.43 9.40 -17.92
C LYS A 50 -10.40 8.82 -16.88
N MET A 51 -10.59 7.51 -16.85
CA MET A 51 -11.49 6.87 -15.88
C MET A 51 -11.08 7.17 -14.43
N ILE A 52 -9.80 7.06 -14.09
CA ILE A 52 -9.29 7.40 -12.76
C ILE A 52 -9.63 8.85 -12.40
N SER A 53 -9.41 9.78 -13.34
CA SER A 53 -9.74 11.19 -13.17
C SER A 53 -11.25 11.43 -13.03
N ASP A 54 -12.07 10.82 -13.89
CA ASP A 54 -13.53 10.99 -13.90
C ASP A 54 -14.17 10.56 -12.57
N TYR A 55 -13.62 9.53 -11.92
CA TYR A 55 -14.04 9.13 -10.58
C TYR A 55 -13.41 9.94 -9.44
N GLY A 56 -12.67 11.01 -9.75
CA GLY A 56 -12.17 11.99 -8.80
C GLY A 56 -10.91 11.59 -8.06
N PHE A 57 -10.23 10.51 -8.44
CA PHE A 57 -8.92 10.18 -7.89
C PHE A 57 -7.86 11.19 -8.35
N GLN A 58 -6.89 11.43 -7.49
CA GLN A 58 -5.85 12.45 -7.72
C GLN A 58 -4.55 11.82 -8.24
N GLY A 59 -4.41 10.50 -8.13
CA GLY A 59 -3.19 9.82 -8.55
C GLY A 59 -3.41 8.39 -9.04
N VAL A 60 -2.40 7.90 -9.74
CA VAL A 60 -2.30 6.51 -10.18
C VAL A 60 -0.95 5.93 -9.76
N GLU A 61 -0.93 4.67 -9.40
CA GLU A 61 0.30 3.91 -9.30
C GLU A 61 0.78 3.53 -10.69
N ALA A 62 1.91 4.10 -11.09
CA ALA A 62 2.51 3.84 -12.38
C ALA A 62 3.25 2.50 -12.38
N THR A 63 3.31 1.88 -13.53
CA THR A 63 4.07 0.66 -13.80
C THR A 63 4.84 0.84 -15.10
N LEU A 64 5.89 0.03 -15.27
CA LEU A 64 6.63 0.01 -16.53
C LEU A 64 5.71 -0.34 -17.72
N LEU A 65 4.70 -1.19 -17.51
CA LEU A 65 3.73 -1.56 -18.55
C LEU A 65 2.87 -0.37 -18.96
N LEU A 66 2.36 0.41 -18.00
CA LEU A 66 1.60 1.63 -18.31
C LEU A 66 2.47 2.65 -19.04
N GLU A 67 3.73 2.81 -18.62
CA GLU A 67 4.69 3.69 -19.29
C GLU A 67 4.97 3.25 -20.73
N GLN A 68 5.26 1.97 -20.94
CA GLN A 68 5.49 1.41 -22.28
C GLN A 68 4.29 1.62 -23.21
N SER A 69 3.07 1.52 -22.68
CA SER A 69 1.83 1.82 -23.42
C SER A 69 1.74 3.30 -23.84
N CYS A 70 2.43 4.19 -23.14
CA CYS A 70 2.55 5.60 -23.50
C CYS A 70 3.75 5.91 -24.41
N GLY A 71 4.73 5.03 -24.45
CA GLY A 71 5.97 5.16 -25.23
C GLY A 71 7.19 5.58 -24.40
N SER A 72 7.01 6.39 -23.34
CA SER A 72 8.10 6.80 -22.45
C SER A 72 7.55 7.40 -21.14
N ALA A 73 8.43 7.55 -20.12
CA ALA A 73 8.11 8.22 -18.86
C ALA A 73 7.62 9.66 -19.07
N LYS A 74 8.21 10.39 -20.04
CA LYS A 74 7.79 11.74 -20.38
C LYS A 74 6.39 11.75 -21.00
N GLU A 75 6.08 10.83 -21.89
CA GLU A 75 4.74 10.74 -22.51
C GLU A 75 3.70 10.26 -21.48
N LEU A 76 4.04 9.37 -20.57
CA LEU A 76 3.18 9.03 -19.44
C LEU A 76 2.88 10.26 -18.59
N LYS A 77 3.89 11.07 -18.27
CA LYS A 77 3.69 12.32 -17.55
C LYS A 77 2.74 13.28 -18.29
N ASN A 78 2.97 13.51 -19.58
CA ASN A 78 2.13 14.37 -20.41
C ASN A 78 0.66 13.92 -20.37
N ARG A 79 0.41 12.59 -20.43
CA ARG A 79 -0.94 12.05 -20.36
C ARG A 79 -1.55 12.18 -18.97
N MET A 80 -0.77 11.95 -17.92
CA MET A 80 -1.24 12.19 -16.55
C MET A 80 -1.61 13.67 -16.34
N ASP A 81 -0.78 14.59 -16.82
CA ASP A 81 -1.06 16.03 -16.74
C ASP A 81 -2.35 16.40 -17.50
N LYS A 82 -2.57 15.84 -18.70
CA LYS A 82 -3.80 16.02 -19.48
C LYS A 82 -5.07 15.67 -18.70
N TYR A 83 -5.01 14.63 -17.89
CA TYR A 83 -6.15 14.17 -17.09
C TYR A 83 -6.11 14.67 -15.64
N ASP A 84 -5.15 15.54 -15.30
CA ASP A 84 -4.95 16.04 -13.92
C ASP A 84 -4.75 14.91 -12.91
N ILE A 85 -3.94 13.92 -13.28
CA ILE A 85 -3.54 12.76 -12.44
C ILE A 85 -2.06 12.88 -12.12
N ALA A 86 -1.70 12.64 -10.87
CA ALA A 86 -0.30 12.54 -10.44
C ALA A 86 0.20 11.09 -10.42
N CYS A 87 1.50 10.90 -10.59
CA CYS A 87 2.16 9.64 -10.27
C CYS A 87 2.23 9.49 -8.75
N ALA A 88 1.42 8.62 -8.16
CA ALA A 88 1.39 8.39 -6.72
C ALA A 88 2.65 7.63 -6.28
N ASN A 89 2.92 6.53 -6.93
CA ASN A 89 4.15 5.76 -6.82
C ASN A 89 4.44 5.04 -8.14
N TYR A 90 5.59 4.39 -8.20
CA TYR A 90 6.01 3.59 -9.35
C TYR A 90 6.52 2.22 -8.87
N TRP A 91 6.21 1.17 -9.61
CA TRP A 91 6.57 -0.18 -9.22
C TRP A 91 7.94 -0.58 -9.75
N GLY A 92 8.81 -1.03 -8.84
CA GLY A 92 10.07 -1.70 -9.13
C GLY A 92 10.00 -3.20 -8.84
N GLY A 93 11.08 -3.88 -9.13
CA GLY A 93 11.18 -5.32 -8.92
C GLY A 93 12.62 -5.81 -8.92
N GLY A 94 12.82 -7.11 -8.65
CA GLY A 94 14.11 -7.76 -8.73
C GLY A 94 14.35 -8.84 -7.69
N ASP A 95 15.61 -9.29 -7.60
CA ASP A 95 16.09 -10.28 -6.63
C ASP A 95 16.80 -9.57 -5.47
N TYR A 96 16.10 -9.39 -4.34
CA TYR A 96 16.56 -8.52 -3.25
C TYR A 96 17.41 -9.24 -2.20
N TYR A 97 17.39 -10.56 -2.12
CA TYR A 97 17.90 -11.27 -0.96
C TYR A 97 18.61 -12.62 -1.24
N ASN A 98 18.91 -12.93 -2.47
CA ASN A 98 19.51 -14.20 -2.85
C ASN A 98 21.03 -14.21 -2.61
N PRO A 99 21.55 -14.73 -1.49
CA PRO A 99 22.99 -14.77 -1.24
C PRO A 99 23.74 -15.70 -2.19
N LYS A 100 23.03 -16.65 -2.85
CA LYS A 100 23.62 -17.58 -3.84
C LYS A 100 23.75 -16.94 -5.24
N ASN A 101 23.11 -15.80 -5.48
CA ASN A 101 23.20 -15.05 -6.73
C ASN A 101 23.47 -13.57 -6.47
N PRO A 102 24.65 -13.20 -5.98
CA PRO A 102 24.99 -11.82 -5.64
C PRO A 102 25.03 -10.89 -6.84
N GLU A 103 25.18 -11.42 -8.05
CA GLU A 103 25.15 -10.63 -9.28
C GLU A 103 23.74 -10.14 -9.58
N ALA A 104 22.73 -11.00 -9.50
CA ALA A 104 21.33 -10.60 -9.65
C ALA A 104 20.90 -9.58 -8.58
N VAL A 105 21.39 -9.72 -7.34
CA VAL A 105 21.14 -8.74 -6.28
C VAL A 105 21.77 -7.38 -6.62
N ARG A 106 23.02 -7.36 -7.13
CA ARG A 106 23.65 -6.10 -7.56
C ARG A 106 22.94 -5.45 -8.75
N ALA A 107 22.49 -6.26 -9.73
CA ALA A 107 21.69 -5.78 -10.84
C ALA A 107 20.38 -5.15 -10.34
N THR A 108 19.69 -5.82 -9.41
CA THR A 108 18.46 -5.30 -8.77
C THR A 108 18.69 -3.93 -8.13
N VAL A 109 19.80 -3.72 -7.43
CA VAL A 109 20.15 -2.41 -6.85
C VAL A 109 20.28 -1.36 -7.95
N ALA A 110 21.09 -1.63 -8.97
CA ALA A 110 21.36 -0.70 -10.07
C ALA A 110 20.07 -0.35 -10.84
N ASP A 111 19.25 -1.35 -11.16
CA ASP A 111 18.02 -1.20 -11.93
C ASP A 111 16.98 -0.37 -11.18
N ASN A 112 16.79 -0.59 -9.87
CA ASN A 112 15.85 0.20 -9.09
C ASN A 112 16.30 1.65 -8.87
N ILE A 113 17.61 1.89 -8.74
CA ILE A 113 18.15 3.27 -8.68
C ILE A 113 17.97 3.98 -10.03
N ALA A 114 18.24 3.30 -11.14
CA ALA A 114 18.00 3.82 -12.48
C ALA A 114 16.51 4.09 -12.69
N LEU A 115 15.63 3.17 -12.28
CA LEU A 115 14.17 3.33 -12.36
C LEU A 115 13.70 4.57 -11.57
N ALA A 116 14.23 4.79 -10.37
CA ALA A 116 13.91 5.99 -9.58
C ALA A 116 14.30 7.28 -10.31
N ARG A 117 15.50 7.34 -10.88
CA ARG A 117 16.05 8.53 -11.55
C ARG A 117 15.41 8.78 -12.92
N ASP A 118 15.31 7.74 -13.76
CA ASP A 118 15.02 7.86 -15.19
C ASP A 118 13.52 7.71 -15.51
N HIS A 119 12.74 7.16 -14.58
CA HIS A 119 11.31 6.91 -14.77
C HIS A 119 10.47 7.63 -13.71
N VAL A 120 10.66 7.31 -12.42
CA VAL A 120 9.83 7.87 -11.33
C VAL A 120 9.94 9.39 -11.28
N ALA A 121 11.14 9.93 -11.21
CA ALA A 121 11.38 11.37 -11.16
C ALA A 121 10.88 12.07 -12.45
N VAL A 122 11.08 11.46 -13.62
CA VAL A 122 10.62 11.99 -14.92
C VAL A 122 9.09 12.01 -15.01
N CYS A 123 8.39 11.01 -14.47
CA CYS A 123 6.93 11.01 -14.35
C CYS A 123 6.40 12.03 -13.32
N GLY A 124 7.29 12.72 -12.59
CA GLY A 124 6.90 13.61 -11.49
C GLY A 124 6.53 12.87 -10.20
N GLY A 125 6.76 11.57 -10.14
CA GLY A 125 6.59 10.74 -8.95
C GLY A 125 7.64 11.01 -7.88
N ARG A 126 7.33 10.62 -6.65
CA ARG A 126 8.22 10.79 -5.50
C ARG A 126 8.41 9.50 -4.70
N VAL A 127 7.82 8.41 -5.13
CA VAL A 127 7.85 7.11 -4.43
C VAL A 127 8.15 6.00 -5.43
N LEU A 128 9.22 5.26 -5.19
CA LEU A 128 9.46 3.95 -5.78
C LEU A 128 9.03 2.88 -4.79
N LYS A 129 8.10 2.01 -5.21
CA LYS A 129 7.61 0.89 -4.44
C LYS A 129 8.12 -0.41 -5.01
N VAL A 130 8.62 -1.31 -4.16
CA VAL A 130 9.06 -2.63 -4.59
C VAL A 130 8.30 -3.73 -3.87
N ASN A 131 7.94 -4.77 -4.61
CA ASN A 131 7.35 -5.97 -4.06
C ASN A 131 8.43 -7.03 -3.92
N LEU A 132 8.48 -7.68 -2.76
CA LEU A 132 9.31 -8.87 -2.59
C LEU A 132 8.58 -10.09 -3.19
N THR A 133 9.36 -10.98 -3.80
CA THR A 133 8.84 -12.22 -4.39
C THR A 133 8.23 -13.14 -3.33
N TRP A 134 7.43 -14.12 -3.77
CA TRP A 134 6.91 -15.15 -2.90
C TRP A 134 8.03 -15.88 -2.18
N ARG A 135 7.82 -16.10 -0.87
CA ARG A 135 8.71 -16.94 -0.08
C ARG A 135 8.63 -18.39 -0.58
N ASP A 136 9.77 -19.04 -0.70
CA ASP A 136 9.81 -20.48 -0.79
C ASP A 136 9.45 -21.09 0.59
N LEU A 137 8.21 -21.50 0.77
CA LEU A 137 7.73 -22.05 2.04
C LEU A 137 8.32 -23.43 2.36
N ALA A 138 8.91 -24.11 1.38
CA ALA A 138 9.63 -25.35 1.64
C ALA A 138 11.00 -25.08 2.32
N ALA A 139 11.68 -24.02 1.87
CA ALA A 139 12.93 -23.56 2.48
C ALA A 139 12.70 -22.68 3.73
N HIS A 140 11.60 -21.91 3.73
CA HIS A 140 11.27 -20.94 4.78
C HIS A 140 9.82 -21.11 5.28
N PRO A 141 9.49 -22.22 5.94
CA PRO A 141 8.14 -22.46 6.44
C PRO A 141 7.74 -21.42 7.49
N ILE A 142 6.47 -21.00 7.49
CA ILE A 142 5.92 -20.17 8.57
C ILE A 142 5.73 -21.05 9.81
N PRO A 143 6.20 -20.64 11.01
CA PRO A 143 6.76 -19.33 11.39
C PRO A 143 8.29 -19.24 11.27
N ASN A 144 8.96 -20.17 10.63
CA ASN A 144 10.41 -20.13 10.49
C ASN A 144 10.81 -18.97 9.56
N TRP A 145 11.66 -18.12 10.07
CA TRP A 145 12.10 -16.91 9.40
C TRP A 145 13.27 -17.17 8.48
N TRP A 146 13.58 -16.20 7.65
CA TRP A 146 14.75 -16.22 6.82
C TRP A 146 16.03 -16.37 7.66
N THR A 147 17.03 -16.98 7.06
CA THR A 147 18.34 -17.11 7.70
C THR A 147 18.91 -15.71 8.00
N THR A 148 19.87 -15.68 8.92
CA THR A 148 20.55 -14.40 9.23
C THR A 148 21.28 -13.84 8.00
N GLU A 149 21.83 -14.72 7.15
CA GLU A 149 22.51 -14.32 5.92
C GLU A 149 21.53 -13.69 4.92
N GLU A 150 20.40 -14.33 4.63
CA GLU A 150 19.36 -13.81 3.72
C GLU A 150 18.80 -12.47 4.21
N MET A 151 18.51 -12.38 5.51
CA MET A 151 18.02 -11.15 6.12
C MET A 151 19.07 -10.03 6.05
N SER A 152 20.34 -10.34 6.20
CA SER A 152 21.44 -9.39 6.07
C SER A 152 21.58 -8.89 4.62
N VAL A 153 21.52 -9.80 3.64
CA VAL A 153 21.53 -9.45 2.21
C VAL A 153 20.35 -8.57 1.87
N LEU A 154 19.14 -8.94 2.30
CA LEU A 154 17.93 -8.14 2.09
C LEU A 154 18.09 -6.72 2.67
N ALA A 155 18.49 -6.60 3.92
CA ALA A 155 18.66 -5.31 4.58
C ALA A 155 19.68 -4.42 3.87
N LYS A 156 20.82 -4.99 3.48
CA LYS A 156 21.84 -4.29 2.71
C LYS A 156 21.31 -3.79 1.36
N THR A 157 20.62 -4.68 0.63
CA THR A 157 20.02 -4.35 -0.67
C THR A 157 19.00 -3.21 -0.55
N LEU A 158 18.09 -3.30 0.43
CA LEU A 158 17.10 -2.24 0.66
C LEU A 158 17.74 -0.90 1.04
N ASN A 159 18.79 -0.92 1.86
CA ASN A 159 19.53 0.29 2.23
C ASN A 159 20.24 0.93 1.02
N GLU A 160 20.88 0.13 0.16
CA GLU A 160 21.57 0.62 -1.05
C GLU A 160 20.57 1.24 -2.03
N ILE A 161 19.45 0.56 -2.32
CA ILE A 161 18.40 1.09 -3.18
C ILE A 161 17.82 2.36 -2.56
N GLY A 162 17.46 2.32 -1.27
CA GLY A 162 16.85 3.44 -0.56
C GLY A 162 17.72 4.69 -0.59
N LYS A 163 19.03 4.53 -0.38
CA LYS A 163 19.99 5.64 -0.49
C LYS A 163 20.06 6.18 -1.91
N GLY A 164 20.16 5.33 -2.92
CA GLY A 164 20.23 5.77 -4.33
C GLY A 164 18.95 6.46 -4.78
N CYS A 165 17.79 5.99 -4.34
CA CYS A 165 16.50 6.65 -4.57
C CYS A 165 16.44 8.03 -3.90
N HIS A 166 16.90 8.13 -2.65
CA HIS A 166 16.97 9.39 -1.92
C HIS A 166 17.84 10.42 -2.65
N ASP A 167 19.01 10.01 -3.15
CA ASP A 167 19.92 10.85 -3.93
C ASP A 167 19.26 11.33 -5.25
N ALA A 168 18.30 10.58 -5.79
CA ALA A 168 17.47 10.95 -6.94
C ALA A 168 16.19 11.76 -6.56
N GLY A 169 16.00 12.10 -5.30
CA GLY A 169 14.81 12.81 -4.81
C GLY A 169 13.54 11.96 -4.74
N VAL A 170 13.69 10.64 -4.68
CA VAL A 170 12.62 9.65 -4.64
C VAL A 170 12.67 8.89 -3.31
N ARG A 171 11.52 8.74 -2.65
CA ARG A 171 11.38 7.89 -1.46
C ARG A 171 11.31 6.43 -1.89
N PHE A 172 12.03 5.58 -1.22
CA PHE A 172 11.99 4.15 -1.44
C PHE A 172 11.08 3.47 -0.41
N THR A 173 10.13 2.66 -0.89
CA THR A 173 9.25 1.87 -0.03
C THR A 173 9.29 0.40 -0.45
N PHE A 174 9.38 -0.51 0.51
CA PHE A 174 9.11 -1.90 0.22
C PHE A 174 7.70 -2.28 0.67
N HIS A 175 7.07 -3.17 -0.11
CA HIS A 175 5.73 -3.65 0.17
C HIS A 175 5.80 -5.05 0.77
N PRO A 176 5.71 -5.19 2.09
CA PRO A 176 5.68 -6.49 2.73
C PRO A 176 4.32 -7.15 2.48
N HIS A 177 4.34 -8.26 1.74
CA HIS A 177 3.16 -9.09 1.55
C HIS A 177 3.08 -10.17 2.64
N ASN A 178 1.88 -10.66 2.93
CA ASN A 178 1.66 -11.72 3.90
C ASN A 178 2.41 -13.03 3.60
N TRP A 179 2.88 -13.21 2.39
CA TRP A 179 3.71 -14.36 1.98
C TRP A 179 5.22 -14.09 2.00
N THR A 180 5.66 -12.89 2.36
CA THR A 180 7.08 -12.53 2.41
C THR A 180 7.57 -12.22 3.82
N LEU A 181 7.16 -11.10 4.38
CA LEU A 181 7.69 -10.57 5.63
C LEU A 181 6.65 -10.37 6.73
N ILE A 182 5.37 -10.49 6.43
CA ILE A 182 4.32 -10.35 7.43
C ILE A 182 3.99 -11.73 7.99
N ASP A 183 4.28 -11.91 9.25
CA ASP A 183 3.90 -13.06 10.07
C ASP A 183 3.14 -12.58 11.31
N THR A 184 2.72 -13.53 12.14
CA THR A 184 2.05 -13.23 13.39
C THR A 184 2.80 -12.16 14.18
N ASP A 185 2.11 -11.07 14.48
CA ASP A 185 2.64 -9.92 15.23
C ASP A 185 3.81 -9.18 14.54
N TYR A 186 3.91 -9.24 13.20
CA TYR A 186 4.89 -8.56 12.33
C TYR A 186 6.37 -8.68 12.78
N ALA A 187 6.75 -9.79 13.38
CA ALA A 187 8.09 -9.99 13.92
C ALA A 187 9.18 -9.95 12.82
N GLU A 188 8.92 -10.49 11.62
CA GLU A 188 9.86 -10.40 10.49
C GLU A 188 9.99 -8.97 9.97
N VAL A 189 8.87 -8.25 9.85
CA VAL A 189 8.90 -6.82 9.47
C VAL A 189 9.72 -6.02 10.47
N LYS A 190 9.50 -6.25 11.76
CA LYS A 190 10.31 -5.59 12.80
C LYS A 190 11.79 -5.88 12.63
N ARG A 191 12.16 -7.13 12.40
CA ARG A 191 13.56 -7.54 12.23
C ARG A 191 14.24 -6.84 11.05
N ILE A 192 13.57 -6.75 9.88
CA ILE A 192 14.15 -6.05 8.73
C ILE A 192 14.20 -4.55 8.95
N MET A 193 13.22 -3.96 9.64
CA MET A 193 13.21 -2.54 9.93
C MET A 193 14.30 -2.14 10.93
N ASP A 194 14.64 -3.00 11.89
CA ASP A 194 15.77 -2.80 12.81
C ASP A 194 17.13 -2.85 12.08
N LEU A 195 17.22 -3.56 10.95
CA LEU A 195 18.43 -3.69 10.13
C LEU A 195 18.55 -2.63 9.02
N THR A 196 17.51 -1.85 8.78
CA THR A 196 17.48 -0.85 7.70
C THR A 196 17.52 0.58 8.21
N ASP A 197 18.14 1.47 7.42
CA ASP A 197 18.30 2.87 7.76
C ASP A 197 16.95 3.62 7.65
N PRO A 198 16.46 4.21 8.75
CA PRO A 198 15.18 4.91 8.78
C PRO A 198 15.12 6.17 7.89
N ARG A 199 16.26 6.66 7.42
CA ARG A 199 16.32 7.81 6.50
C ARG A 199 15.96 7.42 5.07
N TYR A 200 16.19 6.17 4.70
CA TYR A 200 16.14 5.72 3.31
C TYR A 200 15.11 4.65 3.02
N VAL A 201 14.78 3.80 4.00
CA VAL A 201 13.90 2.65 3.79
C VAL A 201 12.57 2.85 4.52
N PHE A 202 11.50 2.84 3.77
CA PHE A 202 10.12 2.97 4.26
C PHE A 202 9.31 1.74 3.88
N MET A 203 8.09 1.63 4.39
CA MET A 203 7.16 0.54 4.12
C MET A 203 5.85 1.03 3.51
N VAL A 204 5.21 0.14 2.77
CA VAL A 204 3.79 0.26 2.45
C VAL A 204 2.97 -0.37 3.59
N ALA A 205 2.02 0.36 4.14
CA ALA A 205 1.01 -0.21 5.03
C ALA A 205 -0.18 -0.68 4.20
N ASP A 206 -0.22 -1.97 3.88
CA ASP A 206 -1.33 -2.59 3.16
C ASP A 206 -2.27 -3.28 4.11
N THR A 207 -3.52 -2.83 4.15
CA THR A 207 -4.52 -3.30 5.12
C THR A 207 -4.88 -4.78 4.96
N ALA A 208 -4.87 -5.31 3.73
CA ALA A 208 -5.17 -6.71 3.48
C ALA A 208 -4.00 -7.62 3.86
N HIS A 209 -2.79 -7.28 3.42
CA HIS A 209 -1.62 -8.11 3.69
C HIS A 209 -1.28 -8.14 5.18
N LEU A 210 -1.41 -7.02 5.88
CA LEU A 210 -1.32 -6.97 7.34
C LEU A 210 -2.36 -7.89 7.99
N SER A 211 -3.64 -7.74 7.61
CA SER A 211 -4.72 -8.56 8.17
C SER A 211 -4.51 -10.06 7.91
N LEU A 212 -4.16 -10.45 6.69
CA LEU A 212 -3.87 -11.84 6.34
C LEU A 212 -2.70 -12.42 7.15
N GLY A 213 -1.68 -11.60 7.42
CA GLY A 213 -0.56 -11.96 8.30
C GLY A 213 -0.90 -11.98 9.79
N GLY A 214 -2.13 -11.67 10.18
CA GLY A 214 -2.57 -11.67 11.58
C GLY A 214 -2.21 -10.39 12.35
N THR A 215 -1.79 -9.34 11.63
CA THR A 215 -1.45 -8.03 12.20
C THR A 215 -2.63 -7.08 12.09
N ASP A 216 -2.98 -6.40 13.18
CA ASP A 216 -3.95 -5.31 13.15
C ASP A 216 -3.36 -4.11 12.40
N PRO A 217 -3.96 -3.67 11.26
CA PRO A 217 -3.45 -2.53 10.50
C PRO A 217 -3.41 -1.22 11.28
N ILE A 218 -4.34 -1.00 12.22
CA ILE A 218 -4.38 0.21 13.05
C ILE A 218 -3.20 0.23 14.02
N ARG A 219 -2.97 -0.89 14.69
CA ARG A 219 -1.80 -1.05 15.56
C ARG A 219 -0.50 -0.87 14.77
N PHE A 220 -0.41 -1.45 13.58
CA PHE A 220 0.78 -1.32 12.73
C PHE A 220 1.09 0.14 12.38
N VAL A 221 0.08 0.93 12.01
CA VAL A 221 0.27 2.36 11.75
C VAL A 221 0.76 3.08 13.01
N ASN A 222 0.17 2.81 14.17
CA ASN A 222 0.57 3.47 15.41
C ASN A 222 2.02 3.13 15.81
N ASP A 223 2.44 1.89 15.63
CA ASP A 223 3.78 1.43 16.02
C ASP A 223 4.87 1.89 15.03
N TRP A 224 4.53 2.00 13.73
CA TRP A 224 5.51 2.20 12.67
C TRP A 224 5.32 3.48 11.84
N PHE A 225 4.49 4.40 12.27
CA PHE A 225 4.15 5.61 11.50
C PHE A 225 5.36 6.32 10.87
N PRO A 226 6.49 6.56 11.56
CA PRO A 226 7.65 7.24 10.98
C PRO A 226 8.31 6.49 9.81
N ARG A 227 7.99 5.20 9.64
CA ARG A 227 8.53 4.34 8.60
C ARG A 227 7.51 4.03 7.50
N ILE A 228 6.29 4.57 7.57
CA ILE A 228 5.25 4.38 6.54
C ILE A 228 5.46 5.43 5.46
N GLY A 229 5.78 4.97 4.25
CA GLY A 229 6.02 5.82 3.10
C GLY A 229 4.92 5.81 2.05
N ASP A 230 4.05 4.80 2.11
CA ASP A 230 2.90 4.64 1.21
C ASP A 230 1.82 3.77 1.88
N VAL A 231 0.58 3.82 1.38
CA VAL A 231 -0.57 3.13 1.98
C VAL A 231 -1.42 2.47 0.90
N HIS A 232 -1.79 1.21 1.13
CA HIS A 232 -2.76 0.49 0.33
C HIS A 232 -4.01 0.14 1.12
N LEU A 233 -5.17 0.46 0.54
CA LEU A 233 -6.46 -0.02 1.02
C LEU A 233 -6.92 -1.19 0.19
N LYS A 234 -7.00 -2.35 0.82
CA LYS A 234 -7.51 -3.60 0.26
C LYS A 234 -8.26 -4.35 1.34
N ASP A 235 -9.40 -4.93 1.02
CA ASP A 235 -10.23 -5.65 1.99
C ASP A 235 -10.05 -7.16 1.92
N VAL A 236 -10.32 -7.84 3.03
CA VAL A 236 -10.19 -9.30 3.14
C VAL A 236 -11.49 -9.91 3.67
N ILE A 237 -11.70 -11.21 3.40
CA ILE A 237 -12.80 -11.93 4.04
C ILE A 237 -12.69 -11.84 5.57
N VAL A 238 -13.85 -11.79 6.24
CA VAL A 238 -13.94 -11.61 7.71
C VAL A 238 -13.11 -12.63 8.49
N LYS A 239 -12.98 -13.87 8.00
CA LYS A 239 -12.15 -14.92 8.60
C LYS A 239 -10.74 -14.45 8.95
N TYR A 240 -10.12 -13.64 8.10
CA TYR A 240 -8.74 -13.17 8.27
C TYR A 240 -8.64 -11.74 8.80
N SER A 241 -9.67 -11.28 9.48
CA SER A 241 -9.67 -9.95 10.09
C SER A 241 -9.24 -10.00 11.56
N PRO A 242 -8.14 -9.38 11.97
CA PRO A 242 -7.81 -9.21 13.38
C PRO A 242 -8.93 -8.50 14.16
N ALA A 243 -9.52 -7.46 13.59
CA ALA A 243 -10.55 -6.65 14.23
C ALA A 243 -11.88 -7.38 14.41
N LYS A 244 -12.33 -8.16 13.40
CA LYS A 244 -13.67 -8.78 13.42
C LYS A 244 -13.69 -10.24 13.87
N SER A 245 -12.62 -11.02 13.58
CA SER A 245 -12.56 -12.45 13.93
C SER A 245 -11.52 -12.78 14.99
N GLY A 246 -10.69 -11.82 15.37
CA GLY A 246 -9.55 -12.06 16.26
C GLY A 246 -8.43 -12.85 15.59
N TRP A 247 -8.35 -12.84 14.26
CA TRP A 247 -7.32 -13.53 13.50
C TRP A 247 -5.91 -13.08 13.90
N LYS A 248 -5.01 -14.05 14.13
CA LYS A 248 -3.63 -13.79 14.55
C LYS A 248 -2.59 -14.51 13.68
N GLY A 249 -3.01 -14.95 12.51
CA GLY A 249 -2.18 -15.78 11.65
C GLY A 249 -2.27 -17.30 11.95
N PRO A 250 -1.47 -18.12 11.32
CA PRO A 250 -0.48 -17.76 10.29
C PRO A 250 -1.14 -17.23 9.00
N ALA A 251 -0.37 -16.54 8.16
CA ALA A 251 -0.84 -16.11 6.86
C ALA A 251 -1.31 -17.31 6.01
N PRO A 252 -2.37 -17.13 5.20
CA PRO A 252 -2.87 -18.18 4.31
C PRO A 252 -1.79 -18.60 3.30
N SER A 253 -1.79 -19.88 2.93
CA SER A 253 -0.88 -20.41 1.94
C SER A 253 -1.17 -19.89 0.53
N LYS A 254 -0.25 -20.12 -0.41
CA LYS A 254 -0.46 -19.76 -1.82
C LYS A 254 -1.65 -20.50 -2.43
N GLU A 255 -1.87 -21.74 -2.03
CA GLU A 255 -2.99 -22.58 -2.45
C GLU A 255 -4.32 -22.03 -1.90
N GLU A 256 -4.35 -21.57 -0.64
CA GLU A 256 -5.51 -20.91 -0.06
C GLU A 256 -5.82 -19.58 -0.78
N HIS A 257 -4.79 -18.78 -1.11
CA HIS A 257 -4.96 -17.59 -1.93
C HIS A 257 -5.62 -17.89 -3.28
N ALA A 258 -5.14 -18.93 -3.96
CA ALA A 258 -5.67 -19.31 -5.27
C ALA A 258 -7.12 -19.83 -5.20
N ARG A 259 -7.47 -20.56 -4.11
CA ARG A 259 -8.76 -21.22 -3.93
C ARG A 259 -9.86 -20.29 -3.40
N ASP A 260 -9.54 -19.48 -2.38
CA ASP A 260 -10.56 -18.96 -1.46
C ASP A 260 -11.00 -17.52 -1.74
N ASN A 261 -10.54 -16.88 -2.81
CA ASN A 261 -10.87 -15.47 -3.11
C ASN A 261 -10.81 -14.58 -1.85
N LEU A 262 -9.62 -14.46 -1.29
CA LEU A 262 -9.39 -13.84 0.02
C LEU A 262 -9.72 -12.34 0.05
N TYR A 263 -9.60 -11.65 -1.09
CA TYR A 263 -9.86 -10.23 -1.19
C TYR A 263 -11.33 -9.95 -1.47
N LYS A 264 -11.81 -8.86 -0.90
CA LYS A 264 -13.20 -8.42 -1.02
C LYS A 264 -13.29 -7.01 -1.56
N GLN A 265 -14.44 -6.69 -2.11
CA GLN A 265 -14.73 -5.31 -2.47
C GLN A 265 -14.67 -4.43 -1.21
N LEU A 266 -14.09 -3.25 -1.33
CA LEU A 266 -13.80 -2.33 -0.23
C LEU A 266 -15.03 -2.11 0.65
N GLY A 267 -14.89 -2.36 1.95
CA GLY A 267 -15.93 -2.18 2.95
C GLY A 267 -16.93 -3.35 3.08
N THR A 268 -16.78 -4.40 2.26
CA THR A 268 -17.65 -5.60 2.35
C THR A 268 -17.01 -6.76 3.12
N GLY A 269 -15.77 -6.60 3.53
CA GLY A 269 -14.99 -7.62 4.21
C GLY A 269 -14.75 -7.34 5.70
N GLY A 270 -13.53 -7.62 6.13
CA GLY A 270 -13.12 -7.65 7.53
C GLY A 270 -12.31 -6.46 8.03
N VAL A 271 -11.76 -5.63 7.15
CA VAL A 271 -10.89 -4.52 7.56
C VAL A 271 -11.70 -3.39 8.21
N ASP A 272 -11.18 -2.83 9.31
CA ASP A 272 -11.68 -1.59 9.89
C ASP A 272 -11.02 -0.38 9.21
N PHE A 273 -11.54 0.02 8.06
CA PHE A 273 -11.02 1.17 7.32
C PHE A 273 -11.23 2.49 8.03
N ALA A 274 -12.33 2.66 8.77
CA ALA A 274 -12.60 3.90 9.48
C ALA A 274 -11.56 4.14 10.59
N GLY A 275 -11.28 3.11 11.38
CA GLY A 275 -10.23 3.14 12.37
C GLY A 275 -8.83 3.35 11.76
N PHE A 276 -8.52 2.67 10.65
CA PHE A 276 -7.25 2.79 9.96
C PHE A 276 -7.01 4.21 9.39
N ILE A 277 -7.98 4.77 8.68
CA ILE A 277 -7.92 6.15 8.16
C ILE A 277 -7.87 7.16 9.32
N GLY A 278 -8.61 6.90 10.40
CA GLY A 278 -8.53 7.69 11.63
C GLY A 278 -7.12 7.72 12.22
N ALA A 279 -6.42 6.59 12.25
CA ALA A 279 -5.01 6.53 12.69
C ALA A 279 -4.09 7.33 11.78
N LEU A 280 -4.20 7.21 10.46
CA LEU A 280 -3.43 8.02 9.51
C LEU A 280 -3.63 9.52 9.73
N ARG A 281 -4.89 9.96 9.90
CA ARG A 281 -5.25 11.36 10.18
C ARG A 281 -4.65 11.84 11.49
N SER A 282 -4.73 11.04 12.56
CA SER A 282 -4.22 11.41 13.88
C SER A 282 -2.70 11.62 13.88
N HIS A 283 -1.98 10.86 13.08
CA HIS A 283 -0.54 11.02 12.87
C HIS A 283 -0.18 12.11 11.86
N GLY A 284 -1.15 12.70 11.15
CA GLY A 284 -0.90 13.74 10.16
C GLY A 284 -0.27 13.23 8.87
N TYR A 285 -0.59 11.99 8.46
CA TYR A 285 -0.11 11.42 7.20
C TYR A 285 -0.44 12.34 6.03
N ASP A 286 0.52 12.58 5.14
CA ASP A 286 0.43 13.52 4.02
C ASP A 286 0.82 12.89 2.66
N GLY A 287 1.01 11.58 2.65
CA GLY A 287 1.40 10.82 1.45
C GLY A 287 0.24 10.46 0.53
N TRP A 288 0.31 9.26 -0.05
CA TRP A 288 -0.73 8.70 -0.88
C TRP A 288 -1.46 7.56 -0.16
N VAL A 289 -2.77 7.51 -0.35
CA VAL A 289 -3.61 6.38 0.04
C VAL A 289 -4.18 5.80 -1.25
N SER A 290 -3.65 4.66 -1.66
CA SER A 290 -4.01 4.00 -2.91
C SER A 290 -5.01 2.89 -2.66
N LEU A 291 -6.08 2.85 -3.46
CA LEU A 291 -6.91 1.65 -3.53
C LEU A 291 -6.16 0.58 -4.32
N ASP A 292 -5.90 -0.56 -3.70
CA ASP A 292 -5.27 -1.69 -4.38
C ASP A 292 -6.32 -2.55 -5.08
N PHE A 293 -6.28 -2.53 -6.40
CA PHE A 293 -7.24 -3.19 -7.26
C PHE A 293 -6.63 -4.40 -7.94
N ASP A 294 -7.17 -5.57 -7.64
CA ASP A 294 -6.95 -6.75 -8.47
C ASP A 294 -7.81 -6.67 -9.75
N PRO A 295 -7.40 -7.36 -10.83
CA PRO A 295 -8.26 -7.55 -12.00
C PRO A 295 -9.60 -8.15 -11.60
N LEU A 296 -10.68 -7.63 -12.18
CA LEU A 296 -12.04 -8.13 -11.92
C LEU A 296 -12.18 -9.58 -12.35
N ARG A 297 -12.85 -10.36 -11.52
CA ARG A 297 -13.19 -11.76 -11.81
C ARG A 297 -14.55 -11.84 -12.54
N PRO A 298 -14.84 -12.94 -13.23
CA PRO A 298 -16.16 -13.17 -13.79
C PRO A 298 -17.26 -12.99 -12.72
N GLY A 299 -18.27 -12.18 -13.01
CA GLY A 299 -19.38 -11.90 -12.11
C GLY A 299 -19.20 -10.73 -11.13
N GLU A 300 -18.05 -10.07 -11.13
CA GLU A 300 -17.79 -8.89 -10.26
C GLU A 300 -18.26 -7.56 -10.87
N GLY A 301 -19.03 -7.59 -11.95
CA GLY A 301 -19.53 -6.39 -12.63
C GLY A 301 -18.52 -5.74 -13.55
N THR A 302 -18.78 -4.50 -13.92
CA THR A 302 -17.88 -3.70 -14.77
C THR A 302 -16.85 -2.93 -13.93
N ILE A 303 -15.79 -2.44 -14.59
CA ILE A 303 -14.82 -1.53 -13.96
C ILE A 303 -15.54 -0.28 -13.44
N GLN A 304 -16.47 0.26 -14.23
CA GLN A 304 -17.26 1.44 -13.86
C GLN A 304 -18.10 1.21 -12.60
N ASP A 305 -18.81 0.08 -12.51
CA ASP A 305 -19.60 -0.26 -11.31
C ASP A 305 -18.71 -0.34 -10.07
N ASN A 306 -17.55 -0.96 -10.21
CA ASN A 306 -16.58 -1.08 -9.12
C ASN A 306 -15.99 0.27 -8.70
N MET A 307 -15.66 1.14 -9.66
CA MET A 307 -15.17 2.48 -9.36
C MET A 307 -16.24 3.32 -8.66
N ALA A 308 -17.49 3.28 -9.15
CA ALA A 308 -18.62 3.99 -8.56
C ALA A 308 -18.88 3.53 -7.11
N PHE A 309 -18.91 2.21 -6.88
CA PHE A 309 -19.12 1.63 -5.56
C PHE A 309 -18.03 2.08 -4.57
N ARG A 310 -16.75 1.98 -4.97
CA ARG A 310 -15.63 2.32 -4.11
C ARG A 310 -15.56 3.81 -3.82
N ARG A 311 -15.80 4.65 -4.84
CA ARG A 311 -15.92 6.10 -4.64
C ARG A 311 -17.00 6.43 -3.61
N LYS A 312 -18.19 5.85 -3.77
CA LYS A 312 -19.30 6.04 -2.82
C LYS A 312 -18.89 5.63 -1.41
N TYR A 313 -18.29 4.46 -1.26
CA TYR A 313 -17.80 3.98 0.04
C TYR A 313 -16.79 4.93 0.68
N LEU A 314 -15.80 5.40 -0.09
CA LEU A 314 -14.78 6.33 0.38
C LEU A 314 -15.40 7.63 0.90
N ILE A 315 -16.34 8.23 0.16
CA ILE A 315 -16.97 9.49 0.54
C ILE A 315 -17.89 9.30 1.77
N GLU A 316 -18.78 8.33 1.71
CA GLU A 316 -19.83 8.16 2.73
C GLU A 316 -19.31 7.57 4.05
N ASN A 317 -18.29 6.69 4.00
CA ASN A 317 -17.82 5.96 5.18
C ASN A 317 -16.44 6.43 5.67
N LEU A 318 -15.59 6.96 4.78
CA LEU A 318 -14.24 7.38 5.15
C LEU A 318 -14.06 8.90 5.04
N HIS A 319 -15.08 9.63 4.59
CA HIS A 319 -15.04 11.09 4.39
C HIS A 319 -13.85 11.54 3.52
N ALA A 320 -13.62 10.79 2.44
CA ALA A 320 -12.49 11.01 1.55
C ALA A 320 -12.63 12.31 0.76
N SER A 321 -11.55 13.07 0.67
CA SER A 321 -11.46 14.32 -0.12
C SER A 321 -11.18 14.00 -1.60
N LEU A 322 -12.09 13.26 -2.26
CA LEU A 322 -12.04 13.05 -3.71
C LEU A 322 -12.53 14.28 -4.45
N ARG A 323 -12.04 14.47 -5.67
CA ARG A 323 -12.57 15.51 -6.57
C ARG A 323 -14.01 15.18 -6.99
N ASP A 324 -14.75 16.15 -7.47
CA ASP A 324 -16.06 15.92 -8.08
C ASP A 324 -15.92 15.00 -9.30
N MET A 325 -16.96 14.21 -9.57
CA MET A 325 -17.01 13.44 -10.82
C MET A 325 -17.06 14.39 -12.01
N LYS A 326 -16.28 14.08 -13.03
CA LYS A 326 -16.40 14.79 -14.31
C LYS A 326 -17.59 14.21 -15.09
N ASP A 327 -18.45 15.06 -15.58
CA ASP A 327 -19.59 14.63 -16.40
C ASP A 327 -19.08 13.89 -17.64
N SER A 328 -19.66 12.73 -17.90
CA SER A 328 -19.29 11.87 -19.04
C SER A 328 -19.56 12.48 -20.43
N ASN A 329 -20.02 13.72 -20.49
CA ASN A 329 -20.40 14.45 -21.70
C ASN A 329 -19.46 15.63 -22.06
N GLN A 330 -18.25 15.71 -21.48
CA GLN A 330 -17.23 16.67 -21.89
C GLN A 330 -16.02 16.02 -22.54
#